data_35c2650251c91fc55d0ebe89fe0f356c
#
_entry.id   35c2650251c91fc55d0ebe89fe0f356c
#
_cell.length_a   1.000
_cell.length_b   1.000
_cell.length_c   1.000
_cell.angle_alpha   90.00
_cell.angle_beta   90.00
_cell.angle_gamma   90.00
#
_symmetry.space_group_name_H-M   'P 1'
#
loop_
_entity.id
_entity.type
_entity.pdbx_description
1 polymer ?
#
loop_
_entity_poly.entity_id
_entity_poly.type
_entity_poly.pdbx_seq_one_letter_code
_entity_poly.pdbx_strand_id
1 'polypeptide(L)'
;MATEEAKIKLFWLEKSRAQNILWLLEELKVDYEIEVFRRSSDMLAPPDLKKIHPLGKSPLVSVTAPGPSSEPIILAESGFITQYLSEHFGHQTTMMPKRWKDGQENKVGGETEEWLRWQYTLHFVEGSFMSTLMMAVVIGMLKSNKIPFFLRPITSMVANQILSSFVLPNLKGLLAFLEKQLETSGGDFLCGKNLTSADILLSYGLVSVKDRLEEFGSWPVGGPKKLYPKLFAYIARLESEPGYKKSFEKIKEIDSSLEIEY
;
A
#
# COMPACT_ATOMS: atom_id res chain seq x y z
N MET A 1 20.57 21.96 -24.01
CA MET A 1 19.27 21.39 -24.41
C MET A 1 18.69 20.80 -23.15
N ALA A 2 17.51 21.25 -22.72
CA ALA A 2 16.80 20.59 -21.61
C ALA A 2 16.55 19.13 -22.06
N THR A 3 17.03 18.17 -21.31
CA THR A 3 16.65 16.76 -21.50
C THR A 3 15.17 16.69 -21.24
N GLU A 4 14.36 16.38 -22.24
CA GLU A 4 12.93 16.08 -22.01
C GLU A 4 12.86 14.95 -20.98
N GLU A 5 12.14 15.21 -19.89
CA GLU A 5 11.91 14.20 -18.85
C GLU A 5 10.63 13.40 -19.15
N ALA A 6 10.53 12.19 -18.61
CA ALA A 6 9.34 11.41 -18.73
C ALA A 6 8.16 12.12 -18.05
N LYS A 7 6.98 12.11 -18.68
CA LYS A 7 5.75 12.67 -18.09
C LYS A 7 5.02 11.59 -17.32
N ILE A 8 4.70 11.88 -16.07
CA ILE A 8 3.98 10.96 -15.18
C ILE A 8 2.64 11.59 -14.83
N LYS A 9 1.56 10.81 -14.92
CA LYS A 9 0.22 11.22 -14.46
C LYS A 9 -0.36 10.15 -13.55
N LEU A 10 -0.74 10.56 -12.34
CA LEU A 10 -1.48 9.75 -11.38
C LEU A 10 -2.99 9.96 -11.56
N PHE A 11 -3.73 8.90 -11.84
CA PHE A 11 -5.20 8.90 -11.80
C PHE A 11 -5.63 8.59 -10.37
N TRP A 12 -5.84 9.66 -9.63
CA TRP A 12 -6.12 9.56 -8.20
C TRP A 12 -7.61 9.33 -7.92
N LEU A 13 -7.92 8.29 -7.14
CA LEU A 13 -9.26 8.03 -6.63
C LEU A 13 -9.26 8.23 -5.12
N GLU A 14 -10.24 8.96 -4.60
CA GLU A 14 -10.39 9.17 -3.15
C GLU A 14 -10.49 7.85 -2.38
N LYS A 15 -9.98 7.85 -1.13
CA LYS A 15 -9.99 6.68 -0.22
C LYS A 15 -9.50 5.40 -0.92
N SER A 16 -8.38 5.50 -1.62
CA SER A 16 -7.77 4.39 -2.33
C SER A 16 -6.26 4.32 -2.12
N ARG A 17 -5.67 3.21 -2.55
CA ARG A 17 -4.21 3.01 -2.53
C ARG A 17 -3.42 3.93 -3.46
N ALA A 18 -4.07 4.80 -4.22
CA ALA A 18 -3.42 5.87 -4.97
C ALA A 18 -2.61 6.81 -4.06
N GLN A 19 -2.97 6.89 -2.77
CA GLN A 19 -2.20 7.59 -1.75
C GLN A 19 -0.76 7.10 -1.64
N ASN A 20 -0.54 5.78 -1.67
CA ASN A 20 0.81 5.23 -1.61
C ASN A 20 1.65 5.62 -2.84
N ILE A 21 1.00 5.66 -4.00
CA ILE A 21 1.67 6.09 -5.23
C ILE A 21 2.00 7.57 -5.17
N LEU A 22 1.11 8.39 -4.63
CA LEU A 22 1.38 9.81 -4.41
C LEU A 22 2.59 10.01 -3.49
N TRP A 23 2.64 9.30 -2.35
CA TRP A 23 3.81 9.34 -1.45
C TRP A 23 5.08 8.88 -2.17
N LEU A 24 5.01 7.78 -2.93
CA LEU A 24 6.17 7.29 -3.69
C LEU A 24 6.68 8.34 -4.69
N LEU A 25 5.80 9.02 -5.41
CA LEU A 25 6.19 10.07 -6.37
C LEU A 25 6.90 11.23 -5.67
N GLU A 26 6.47 11.62 -4.46
CA GLU A 26 7.15 12.64 -3.64
C GLU A 26 8.55 12.18 -3.21
N GLU A 27 8.74 10.91 -2.82
CA GLU A 27 10.05 10.36 -2.45
C GLU A 27 10.99 10.19 -3.65
N LEU A 28 10.45 9.88 -4.81
CA LEU A 28 11.21 9.81 -6.06
C LEU A 28 11.62 11.18 -6.59
N LYS A 29 10.99 12.27 -6.09
CA LYS A 29 11.24 13.66 -6.49
C LYS A 29 11.07 13.90 -7.98
N VAL A 30 10.08 13.25 -8.58
CA VAL A 30 9.72 13.40 -9.99
C VAL A 30 8.56 14.37 -10.15
N ASP A 31 8.50 15.05 -11.28
CA ASP A 31 7.35 15.86 -11.66
C ASP A 31 6.20 14.96 -12.11
N TYR A 32 4.99 15.26 -11.68
CA TYR A 32 3.80 14.50 -12.03
C TYR A 32 2.54 15.38 -12.06
N GLU A 33 1.57 14.93 -12.84
CA GLU A 33 0.21 15.48 -12.86
C GLU A 33 -0.74 14.57 -12.06
N ILE A 34 -1.82 15.16 -11.55
CA ILE A 34 -2.89 14.40 -10.88
C ILE A 34 -4.20 14.65 -11.62
N GLU A 35 -4.86 13.56 -12.01
CA GLU A 35 -6.23 13.58 -12.49
C GLU A 35 -7.15 12.94 -11.44
N VAL A 36 -8.13 13.71 -10.97
CA VAL A 36 -8.93 13.36 -9.79
C VAL A 36 -10.21 12.65 -10.19
N PHE A 37 -10.46 11.50 -9.59
CA PHE A 37 -11.70 10.73 -9.68
C PHE A 37 -12.39 10.65 -8.33
N ARG A 38 -13.73 10.68 -8.33
CA ARG A 38 -14.56 10.60 -7.14
C ARG A 38 -15.35 9.30 -7.14
N ARG A 39 -15.53 8.72 -5.94
CA ARG A 39 -16.41 7.56 -5.78
C ARG A 39 -17.86 7.97 -5.94
N SER A 40 -18.70 7.02 -6.36
CA SER A 40 -20.14 7.16 -6.29
C SER A 40 -20.65 7.18 -4.85
N SER A 41 -21.93 7.52 -4.66
CA SER A 41 -22.60 7.41 -3.36
C SER A 41 -22.52 6.02 -2.73
N ASP A 42 -22.39 4.98 -3.54
CA ASP A 42 -22.21 3.59 -3.11
C ASP A 42 -20.74 3.22 -2.84
N MET A 43 -19.86 4.19 -2.82
CA MET A 43 -18.40 4.02 -2.64
C MET A 43 -17.72 3.19 -3.73
N LEU A 44 -18.34 3.07 -4.91
CA LEU A 44 -17.75 2.40 -6.07
C LEU A 44 -16.87 3.36 -6.87
N ALA A 45 -15.89 2.77 -7.59
CA ALA A 45 -15.09 3.52 -8.55
C ALA A 45 -15.95 3.99 -9.73
N PRO A 46 -15.75 5.22 -10.25
CA PRO A 46 -16.54 5.74 -11.36
C PRO A 46 -16.26 4.95 -12.65
N PRO A 47 -17.28 4.80 -13.53
CA PRO A 47 -17.10 4.09 -14.81
C PRO A 47 -16.01 4.68 -15.72
N ASP A 48 -15.68 5.95 -15.55
CA ASP A 48 -14.67 6.64 -16.36
C ASP A 48 -13.26 6.04 -16.20
N LEU A 49 -12.95 5.44 -15.07
CA LEU A 49 -11.69 4.71 -14.88
C LEU A 49 -11.56 3.53 -15.86
N LYS A 50 -12.68 2.94 -16.32
CA LYS A 50 -12.67 1.89 -17.35
C LYS A 50 -12.25 2.38 -18.72
N LYS A 51 -12.34 3.69 -18.99
CA LYS A 51 -11.86 4.29 -20.24
C LYS A 51 -10.33 4.36 -20.26
N ILE A 52 -9.69 4.39 -19.07
CA ILE A 52 -8.24 4.45 -18.93
C ILE A 52 -7.66 3.03 -18.88
N HIS A 53 -8.26 2.14 -18.08
CA HIS A 53 -7.82 0.75 -17.96
C HIS A 53 -9.03 -0.19 -17.80
N PRO A 54 -9.10 -1.33 -18.49
CA PRO A 54 -10.28 -2.22 -18.53
C PRO A 54 -10.79 -2.66 -17.14
N LEU A 55 -9.92 -2.82 -16.17
CA LEU A 55 -10.31 -3.19 -14.79
C LEU A 55 -11.06 -2.08 -14.06
N GLY A 56 -10.90 -0.81 -14.45
CA GLY A 56 -11.58 0.32 -13.81
C GLY A 56 -11.29 0.45 -12.30
N LYS A 57 -10.06 0.09 -11.89
CA LYS A 57 -9.60 0.13 -10.50
C LYS A 57 -8.54 1.21 -10.30
N SER A 58 -8.27 1.58 -9.06
CA SER A 58 -7.20 2.50 -8.65
C SER A 58 -6.23 1.77 -7.71
N PRO A 59 -4.92 2.10 -7.75
CA PRO A 59 -4.29 3.18 -8.52
C PRO A 59 -4.10 2.85 -10.00
N LEU A 60 -4.00 3.91 -10.83
CA LEU A 60 -3.54 3.87 -12.20
C LEU A 60 -2.52 4.99 -12.40
N VAL A 61 -1.49 4.72 -13.19
CA VAL A 61 -0.46 5.71 -13.55
C VAL A 61 -0.23 5.64 -15.05
N SER A 62 -0.13 6.81 -15.69
CA SER A 62 0.36 6.94 -17.05
C SER A 62 1.81 7.39 -17.02
N VAL A 63 2.67 6.74 -17.78
CA VAL A 63 4.06 7.14 -17.98
C VAL A 63 4.31 7.30 -19.46
N THR A 64 4.74 8.49 -19.88
CA THR A 64 5.12 8.78 -21.26
C THR A 64 6.63 9.01 -21.31
N ALA A 65 7.34 8.19 -22.08
CA ALA A 65 8.78 8.35 -22.28
C ALA A 65 9.10 9.69 -22.97
N PRO A 66 10.31 10.24 -22.81
CA PRO A 66 10.75 11.40 -23.55
C PRO A 66 10.66 11.21 -25.06
N GLY A 67 10.29 12.25 -25.79
CA GLY A 67 10.28 12.28 -27.26
C GLY A 67 8.90 12.57 -27.87
N PRO A 68 8.90 13.13 -29.09
CA PRO A 68 7.70 13.72 -29.70
C PRO A 68 6.62 12.69 -30.16
N SER A 69 6.98 11.41 -30.24
CA SER A 69 6.08 10.34 -30.70
C SER A 69 5.84 9.26 -29.66
N SER A 70 6.14 9.53 -28.38
CA SER A 70 5.99 8.54 -27.33
C SER A 70 4.54 8.43 -26.87
N GLU A 71 3.96 7.23 -27.02
CA GLU A 71 2.63 6.92 -26.50
C GLU A 71 2.70 6.63 -24.99
N PRO A 72 1.69 7.02 -24.22
CA PRO A 72 1.63 6.75 -22.79
C PRO A 72 1.45 5.26 -22.51
N ILE A 73 2.21 4.74 -21.57
CA ILE A 73 2.03 3.41 -20.99
C ILE A 73 1.12 3.55 -19.78
N ILE A 74 0.01 2.80 -19.73
CA ILE A 74 -0.88 2.77 -18.57
C ILE A 74 -0.47 1.62 -17.64
N LEU A 75 -0.09 1.96 -16.42
CA LEU A 75 0.28 1.02 -15.38
C LEU A 75 -0.89 0.84 -14.42
N ALA A 76 -1.20 -0.41 -14.10
CA ALA A 76 -2.19 -0.82 -13.11
C ALA A 76 -1.55 -1.79 -12.13
N GLU A 77 -2.22 -2.10 -11.01
CA GLU A 77 -1.76 -2.90 -9.88
C GLU A 77 -0.71 -2.17 -9.02
N SER A 78 -1.03 -1.95 -7.76
CA SER A 78 -0.19 -1.13 -6.84
C SER A 78 1.25 -1.64 -6.74
N GLY A 79 1.42 -2.95 -6.60
CA GLY A 79 2.76 -3.57 -6.51
C GLY A 79 3.57 -3.37 -7.79
N PHE A 80 2.95 -3.56 -8.96
CA PHE A 80 3.62 -3.36 -10.26
C PHE A 80 3.96 -1.89 -10.50
N ILE A 81 3.04 -0.96 -10.21
CA ILE A 81 3.30 0.49 -10.31
C ILE A 81 4.47 0.87 -9.41
N THR A 82 4.46 0.39 -8.16
CA THR A 82 5.52 0.66 -7.19
C THR A 82 6.88 0.15 -7.67
N GLN A 83 6.92 -1.08 -8.18
CA GLN A 83 8.14 -1.66 -8.72
C GLN A 83 8.64 -0.88 -9.94
N TYR A 84 7.78 -0.64 -10.92
CA TYR A 84 8.12 0.08 -12.15
C TYR A 84 8.69 1.48 -11.87
N LEU A 85 7.99 2.26 -11.05
CA LEU A 85 8.44 3.61 -10.69
C LEU A 85 9.77 3.58 -9.95
N SER A 86 9.97 2.63 -9.03
CA SER A 86 11.22 2.50 -8.28
C SER A 86 12.40 2.10 -9.17
N GLU A 87 12.18 1.18 -10.12
CA GLU A 87 13.22 0.72 -11.05
C GLU A 87 13.63 1.79 -12.06
N HIS A 88 12.69 2.63 -12.51
CA HIS A 88 12.98 3.65 -13.52
C HIS A 88 13.41 5.00 -12.93
N PHE A 89 12.91 5.38 -11.78
CA PHE A 89 13.12 6.71 -11.19
C PHE A 89 13.80 6.66 -9.82
N GLY A 90 14.03 5.49 -9.25
CA GLY A 90 14.57 5.33 -7.90
C GLY A 90 16.09 5.31 -7.77
N HIS A 91 16.84 5.36 -8.88
CA HIS A 91 18.30 5.14 -8.89
C HIS A 91 19.12 6.08 -7.99
N GLN A 92 18.64 7.31 -7.74
CA GLN A 92 19.29 8.30 -6.88
C GLN A 92 18.60 8.45 -5.51
N THR A 93 17.74 7.50 -5.15
CA THR A 93 16.96 7.49 -3.92
C THR A 93 17.17 6.20 -3.16
N THR A 94 16.53 6.06 -1.99
CA THR A 94 16.50 4.80 -1.23
C THR A 94 15.32 3.91 -1.58
N MET A 95 14.50 4.30 -2.56
CA MET A 95 13.24 3.61 -2.86
C MET A 95 13.43 2.19 -3.37
N MET A 96 14.57 1.89 -4.01
CA MET A 96 14.95 0.53 -4.38
C MET A 96 16.35 0.23 -3.84
N PRO A 97 16.56 -0.80 -3.02
CA PRO A 97 17.89 -1.22 -2.57
C PRO A 97 18.77 -1.70 -3.72
N LYS A 98 20.09 -1.59 -3.53
CA LYS A 98 21.07 -2.14 -4.49
C LYS A 98 20.83 -3.65 -4.65
N ARG A 99 20.62 -4.09 -5.89
CA ARG A 99 20.28 -5.49 -6.16
C ARG A 99 21.42 -6.45 -5.86
N TRP A 100 22.61 -6.15 -6.37
CA TRP A 100 23.73 -7.09 -6.36
C TRP A 100 24.80 -6.72 -5.33
N LYS A 101 25.34 -7.72 -4.66
CA LYS A 101 26.61 -7.61 -3.97
C LYS A 101 27.73 -7.36 -4.98
N ASP A 102 28.79 -6.66 -4.59
CA ASP A 102 29.89 -6.30 -5.48
C ASP A 102 30.55 -7.56 -6.08
N GLY A 103 30.66 -7.61 -7.40
CA GLY A 103 31.22 -8.73 -8.15
C GLY A 103 30.34 -9.99 -8.17
N GLN A 104 29.07 -9.91 -7.75
CA GLN A 104 28.13 -11.04 -7.78
C GLN A 104 26.95 -10.80 -8.75
N GLU A 105 27.10 -9.85 -9.65
CA GLU A 105 26.06 -9.47 -10.62
C GLU A 105 25.62 -10.72 -11.45
N ASN A 106 24.30 -10.90 -11.55
CA ASN A 106 23.65 -12.00 -12.29
C ASN A 106 23.98 -13.42 -11.82
N LYS A 107 24.55 -13.59 -10.61
CA LYS A 107 24.78 -14.90 -10.02
C LYS A 107 23.64 -15.26 -9.06
N VAL A 108 23.27 -16.52 -9.02
CA VAL A 108 22.29 -17.05 -8.03
C VAL A 108 22.85 -16.86 -6.61
N GLY A 109 22.09 -16.19 -5.74
CA GLY A 109 22.52 -15.81 -4.38
C GLY A 109 23.45 -14.60 -4.31
N GLY A 110 23.66 -13.91 -5.46
CA GLY A 110 24.44 -12.69 -5.55
C GLY A 110 23.66 -11.43 -5.13
N GLU A 111 22.36 -11.52 -4.92
CA GLU A 111 21.53 -10.43 -4.48
C GLU A 111 21.87 -10.01 -3.04
N THR A 112 21.66 -8.71 -2.75
CA THR A 112 21.73 -8.20 -1.38
C THR A 112 20.51 -8.66 -0.58
N GLU A 113 20.63 -8.74 0.75
CA GLU A 113 19.49 -9.09 1.61
C GLU A 113 18.41 -8.02 1.56
N GLU A 114 18.79 -6.76 1.52
CA GLU A 114 17.88 -5.62 1.43
C GLU A 114 17.02 -5.69 0.16
N TRP A 115 17.61 -6.04 -0.97
CA TRP A 115 16.87 -6.19 -2.23
C TRP A 115 15.94 -7.42 -2.19
N LEU A 116 16.39 -8.54 -1.65
CA LEU A 116 15.53 -9.72 -1.50
C LEU A 116 14.33 -9.44 -0.60
N ARG A 117 14.52 -8.70 0.51
CA ARG A 117 13.43 -8.25 1.39
C ARG A 117 12.47 -7.31 0.67
N TRP A 118 13.01 -6.36 -0.09
CA TRP A 118 12.23 -5.42 -0.90
C TRP A 118 11.35 -6.16 -1.91
N GLN A 119 11.93 -7.02 -2.72
CA GLN A 119 11.23 -7.81 -3.72
C GLN A 119 10.17 -8.73 -3.08
N TYR A 120 10.54 -9.43 -2.00
CA TYR A 120 9.60 -10.25 -1.25
C TYR A 120 8.41 -9.43 -0.72
N THR A 121 8.67 -8.25 -0.14
CA THR A 121 7.63 -7.42 0.47
C THR A 121 6.64 -6.90 -0.57
N LEU A 122 7.08 -6.50 -1.78
CA LEU A 122 6.18 -6.11 -2.86
C LEU A 122 5.14 -7.20 -3.17
N HIS A 123 5.58 -8.46 -3.25
CA HIS A 123 4.68 -9.60 -3.49
C HIS A 123 3.85 -9.97 -2.26
N PHE A 124 4.45 -9.92 -1.08
CA PHE A 124 3.76 -10.22 0.19
C PHE A 124 2.59 -9.27 0.44
N VAL A 125 2.77 -7.99 0.18
CA VAL A 125 1.71 -6.99 0.39
C VAL A 125 0.49 -7.36 -0.43
N GLU A 126 0.63 -7.61 -1.72
CA GLU A 126 -0.52 -7.88 -2.60
C GLU A 126 -1.06 -9.30 -2.44
N GLY A 127 -0.17 -10.29 -2.42
CA GLY A 127 -0.56 -11.70 -2.42
C GLY A 127 -1.06 -12.23 -1.08
N SER A 128 -0.60 -11.66 0.03
CA SER A 128 -0.90 -12.18 1.38
C SER A 128 -1.60 -11.16 2.26
N PHE A 129 -0.99 -10.00 2.46
CA PHE A 129 -1.47 -9.04 3.46
C PHE A 129 -2.76 -8.36 3.02
N MET A 130 -2.78 -7.71 1.87
CA MET A 130 -3.95 -7.00 1.37
C MET A 130 -5.10 -7.95 1.03
N SER A 131 -4.83 -9.14 0.52
CA SER A 131 -5.87 -10.16 0.26
C SER A 131 -6.57 -10.58 1.56
N THR A 132 -5.84 -10.77 2.66
CA THR A 132 -6.42 -11.08 3.97
C THR A 132 -7.23 -9.92 4.53
N LEU A 133 -6.73 -8.68 4.42
CA LEU A 133 -7.48 -7.48 4.84
C LEU A 133 -8.76 -7.29 4.03
N MET A 134 -8.70 -7.48 2.72
CA MET A 134 -9.87 -7.36 1.86
C MET A 134 -10.94 -8.41 2.21
N MET A 135 -10.53 -9.63 2.53
CA MET A 135 -11.44 -10.67 3.01
C MET A 135 -12.13 -10.23 4.32
N ALA A 136 -11.37 -9.63 5.26
CA ALA A 136 -11.95 -9.09 6.50
C ALA A 136 -12.99 -8.00 6.22
N VAL A 137 -12.71 -7.08 5.30
CA VAL A 137 -13.65 -6.01 4.90
C VAL A 137 -14.92 -6.60 4.29
N VAL A 138 -14.81 -7.53 3.34
CA VAL A 138 -15.95 -8.15 2.67
C VAL A 138 -16.83 -8.92 3.67
N ILE A 139 -16.23 -9.71 4.56
CA ILE A 139 -16.97 -10.43 5.60
C ILE A 139 -17.61 -9.44 6.59
N GLY A 140 -16.92 -8.36 6.93
CA GLY A 140 -17.44 -7.29 7.77
C GLY A 140 -18.71 -6.63 7.21
N MET A 141 -18.89 -6.59 5.88
CA MET A 141 -20.12 -6.06 5.26
C MET A 141 -21.38 -6.84 5.65
N LEU A 142 -21.26 -8.11 6.05
CA LEU A 142 -22.39 -8.91 6.59
C LEU A 142 -22.93 -8.38 7.93
N LYS A 143 -22.18 -7.48 8.58
CA LYS A 143 -22.56 -6.80 9.85
C LYS A 143 -23.10 -5.39 9.60
N SER A 144 -23.06 -4.90 8.36
CA SER A 144 -23.39 -3.53 8.01
C SER A 144 -24.88 -3.22 8.04
N ASN A 145 -25.20 -1.92 8.05
CA ASN A 145 -26.59 -1.42 8.00
C ASN A 145 -27.31 -1.71 6.66
N LYS A 146 -26.59 -2.18 5.64
CA LYS A 146 -27.17 -2.62 4.37
C LYS A 146 -27.94 -3.95 4.50
N ILE A 147 -27.67 -4.71 5.58
CA ILE A 147 -28.41 -5.94 5.90
C ILE A 147 -29.71 -5.59 6.65
N PRO A 148 -30.87 -6.15 6.27
CA PRO A 148 -32.14 -5.97 7.01
C PRO A 148 -31.97 -6.28 8.49
N PHE A 149 -32.51 -5.42 9.35
CA PHE A 149 -32.26 -5.46 10.80
C PHE A 149 -32.60 -6.82 11.46
N PHE A 150 -33.60 -7.52 10.97
CA PHE A 150 -34.05 -8.83 11.50
C PHE A 150 -33.13 -9.99 11.08
N LEU A 151 -32.33 -9.85 9.99
CA LEU A 151 -31.33 -10.82 9.56
C LEU A 151 -29.95 -10.55 10.16
N ARG A 152 -29.71 -9.33 10.60
CA ARG A 152 -28.41 -8.88 11.08
C ARG A 152 -27.81 -9.69 12.23
N PRO A 153 -28.58 -10.17 13.22
CA PRO A 153 -28.05 -11.06 14.27
C PRO A 153 -27.44 -12.35 13.70
N ILE A 154 -28.10 -12.96 12.72
CA ILE A 154 -27.66 -14.22 12.11
C ILE A 154 -26.42 -13.98 11.27
N THR A 155 -26.47 -12.97 10.37
CA THR A 155 -25.31 -12.66 9.50
C THR A 155 -24.10 -12.20 10.31
N SER A 156 -24.30 -11.46 11.41
CA SER A 156 -23.20 -11.06 12.32
C SER A 156 -22.58 -12.25 13.04
N MET A 157 -23.39 -13.23 13.47
CA MET A 157 -22.88 -14.46 14.07
C MET A 157 -22.00 -15.25 13.10
N VAL A 158 -22.46 -15.42 11.86
CA VAL A 158 -21.68 -16.09 10.80
C VAL A 158 -20.40 -15.32 10.49
N ALA A 159 -20.49 -13.99 10.31
CA ALA A 159 -19.33 -13.13 10.06
C ALA A 159 -18.31 -13.21 11.19
N ASN A 160 -18.73 -13.13 12.45
CA ASN A 160 -17.85 -13.25 13.61
C ASN A 160 -17.16 -14.62 13.66
N GLN A 161 -17.89 -15.70 13.35
CA GLN A 161 -17.30 -17.04 13.29
C GLN A 161 -16.21 -17.12 12.23
N ILE A 162 -16.42 -16.61 11.01
CA ILE A 162 -15.41 -16.63 9.93
C ILE A 162 -14.24 -15.73 10.29
N LEU A 163 -14.51 -14.51 10.79
CA LEU A 163 -13.45 -13.58 11.20
C LEU A 163 -12.56 -14.19 12.28
N SER A 164 -13.14 -14.79 13.33
CA SER A 164 -12.37 -15.32 14.46
C SER A 164 -11.66 -16.64 14.16
N SER A 165 -12.29 -17.52 13.36
CA SER A 165 -11.73 -18.87 13.11
C SER A 165 -10.79 -18.94 11.90
N PHE A 166 -10.90 -18.01 10.95
CA PHE A 166 -10.08 -18.03 9.73
C PHE A 166 -9.28 -16.77 9.52
N VAL A 167 -9.94 -15.58 9.51
CA VAL A 167 -9.24 -14.33 9.15
C VAL A 167 -8.25 -13.92 10.23
N LEU A 168 -8.66 -13.89 11.49
CA LEU A 168 -7.81 -13.45 12.60
C LEU A 168 -6.57 -14.32 12.80
N PRO A 169 -6.62 -15.65 12.76
CA PRO A 169 -5.41 -16.49 12.84
C PRO A 169 -4.42 -16.20 11.71
N ASN A 170 -4.91 -16.05 10.46
CA ASN A 170 -4.07 -15.68 9.33
C ASN A 170 -3.45 -14.29 9.53
N LEU A 171 -4.25 -13.30 9.90
CA LEU A 171 -3.76 -11.93 10.15
C LEU A 171 -2.71 -11.90 11.27
N LYS A 172 -2.92 -12.63 12.36
CA LYS A 172 -1.91 -12.77 13.44
C LYS A 172 -0.60 -13.35 12.92
N GLY A 173 -0.67 -14.35 12.04
CA GLY A 173 0.53 -14.92 11.39
C GLY A 173 1.27 -13.88 10.53
N LEU A 174 0.53 -13.08 9.74
CA LEU A 174 1.12 -12.03 8.91
C LEU A 174 1.74 -10.90 9.74
N LEU A 175 1.07 -10.48 10.82
CA LEU A 175 1.63 -9.46 11.73
C LEU A 175 2.85 -9.97 12.49
N ALA A 176 2.85 -11.23 12.95
CA ALA A 176 4.00 -11.87 13.58
C ALA A 176 5.19 -11.98 12.61
N PHE A 177 4.91 -12.30 11.35
CA PHE A 177 5.94 -12.30 10.30
C PHE A 177 6.55 -10.90 10.12
N LEU A 178 5.75 -9.85 10.03
CA LEU A 178 6.23 -8.47 9.90
C LEU A 178 7.03 -8.03 11.13
N GLU A 179 6.57 -8.37 12.36
CA GLU A 179 7.33 -8.12 13.59
C GLU A 179 8.72 -8.75 13.50
N LYS A 180 8.79 -10.02 13.03
CA LYS A 180 10.05 -10.73 12.87
C LYS A 180 10.94 -10.13 11.77
N GLN A 181 10.35 -9.69 10.66
CA GLN A 181 11.09 -8.99 9.61
C GLN A 181 11.75 -7.72 10.16
N LEU A 182 11.04 -6.92 10.95
CA LEU A 182 11.59 -5.72 11.60
C LEU A 182 12.69 -6.05 12.63
N GLU A 183 12.57 -7.15 13.35
CA GLU A 183 13.63 -7.61 14.27
C GLU A 183 14.95 -7.93 13.56
N THR A 184 14.88 -8.42 12.34
CA THR A 184 16.02 -8.97 11.60
C THR A 184 16.48 -8.07 10.45
N SER A 185 15.82 -6.95 10.20
CA SER A 185 16.16 -6.06 9.07
C SER A 185 17.50 -5.34 9.22
N GLY A 186 18.04 -5.26 10.42
CA GLY A 186 19.26 -4.50 10.71
C GLY A 186 19.07 -2.99 10.72
N GLY A 187 17.83 -2.51 10.73
CA GLY A 187 17.49 -1.09 10.76
C GLY A 187 16.06 -0.82 11.20
N ASP A 188 15.57 0.34 10.85
CA ASP A 188 14.27 0.86 11.27
C ASP A 188 13.13 0.55 10.30
N PHE A 189 13.45 0.01 9.12
CA PHE A 189 12.51 -0.34 8.06
C PHE A 189 12.63 -1.82 7.68
N LEU A 190 11.70 -2.33 6.90
CA LEU A 190 11.64 -3.75 6.52
C LEU A 190 12.87 -4.22 5.74
N CYS A 191 13.42 -3.35 4.93
CA CYS A 191 14.57 -3.65 4.08
C CYS A 191 15.92 -3.17 4.66
N GLY A 192 15.94 -2.69 5.91
CA GLY A 192 17.14 -2.20 6.57
C GLY A 192 17.01 -0.80 7.16
N LYS A 193 18.05 0.03 6.97
CA LYS A 193 18.13 1.35 7.63
C LYS A 193 17.28 2.42 6.98
N ASN A 194 17.02 2.31 5.68
CA ASN A 194 16.37 3.34 4.88
C ASN A 194 14.95 2.95 4.51
N LEU A 195 14.08 3.95 4.42
CA LEU A 195 12.77 3.81 3.81
C LEU A 195 12.89 3.35 2.37
N THR A 196 12.06 2.39 1.97
CA THR A 196 11.97 1.88 0.60
C THR A 196 10.53 1.96 0.09
N SER A 197 10.35 1.81 -1.21
CA SER A 197 9.00 1.76 -1.79
C SER A 197 8.16 0.56 -1.32
N ALA A 198 8.80 -0.50 -0.82
CA ALA A 198 8.10 -1.63 -0.22
C ALA A 198 7.42 -1.26 1.12
N ASP A 199 8.08 -0.41 1.92
CA ASP A 199 7.52 0.15 3.15
C ASP A 199 6.32 1.05 2.83
N ILE A 200 6.44 1.88 1.79
CA ILE A 200 5.37 2.75 1.31
C ILE A 200 4.16 1.91 0.84
N LEU A 201 4.39 0.85 0.05
CA LEU A 201 3.33 -0.02 -0.43
C LEU A 201 2.57 -0.70 0.71
N LEU A 202 3.26 -1.15 1.75
CA LEU A 202 2.66 -1.81 2.92
C LEU A 202 1.90 -0.82 3.82
N SER A 203 2.31 0.45 3.87
CA SER A 203 1.81 1.43 4.83
C SER A 203 0.30 1.59 4.82
N TYR A 204 -0.33 1.64 3.65
CA TYR A 204 -1.78 1.80 3.53
C TYR A 204 -2.56 0.71 4.28
N GLY A 205 -2.18 -0.54 4.09
CA GLY A 205 -2.84 -1.66 4.77
C GLY A 205 -2.64 -1.63 6.27
N LEU A 206 -1.43 -1.31 6.75
CA LEU A 206 -1.13 -1.25 8.17
C LEU A 206 -1.85 -0.08 8.85
N VAL A 207 -1.78 1.12 8.28
CA VAL A 207 -2.43 2.31 8.85
C VAL A 207 -3.95 2.16 8.86
N SER A 208 -4.54 1.60 7.80
CA SER A 208 -6.00 1.41 7.72
C SER A 208 -6.56 0.40 8.73
N VAL A 209 -5.73 -0.50 9.26
CA VAL A 209 -6.18 -1.58 10.14
C VAL A 209 -5.69 -1.49 11.59
N LYS A 210 -4.66 -0.68 11.87
CA LYS A 210 -3.98 -0.64 13.19
C LYS A 210 -4.92 -0.45 14.38
N ASP A 211 -5.92 0.43 14.23
CA ASP A 211 -6.86 0.79 15.29
C ASP A 211 -8.12 -0.10 15.30
N ARG A 212 -8.25 -0.99 14.31
CA ARG A 212 -9.41 -1.86 14.10
C ARG A 212 -9.12 -3.35 14.29
N LEU A 213 -7.88 -3.71 14.62
CA LEU A 213 -7.46 -5.11 14.76
C LEU A 213 -8.32 -5.89 15.78
N GLU A 214 -8.79 -5.22 16.84
CA GLU A 214 -9.63 -5.85 17.88
C GLU A 214 -11.05 -6.15 17.39
N GLU A 215 -11.52 -5.54 16.32
CA GLU A 215 -12.83 -5.82 15.71
C GLU A 215 -12.89 -7.23 15.07
N PHE A 216 -11.74 -7.81 14.74
CA PHE A 216 -11.64 -9.11 14.07
C PHE A 216 -11.71 -10.30 15.03
N GLY A 217 -11.65 -10.07 16.35
CA GLY A 217 -11.78 -11.11 17.38
C GLY A 217 -10.86 -10.89 18.58
N SER A 218 -10.65 -11.94 19.36
CA SER A 218 -9.96 -11.87 20.65
C SER A 218 -8.44 -11.82 20.50
N TRP A 219 -7.83 -10.97 21.33
CA TRP A 219 -6.38 -10.81 21.45
C TRP A 219 -5.93 -11.16 22.88
N PRO A 220 -4.63 -11.51 23.08
CA PRO A 220 -4.05 -11.64 24.40
C PRO A 220 -4.14 -10.35 25.22
N VAL A 221 -3.94 -10.46 26.54
CA VAL A 221 -3.95 -9.30 27.45
C VAL A 221 -2.93 -8.24 26.98
N GLY A 222 -3.42 -7.04 26.73
CA GLY A 222 -2.66 -5.90 26.21
C GLY A 222 -2.77 -5.69 24.70
N GLY A 223 -3.58 -6.54 24.02
CA GLY A 223 -3.96 -6.34 22.62
C GLY A 223 -2.81 -6.53 21.61
N PRO A 224 -3.08 -6.19 20.35
CA PRO A 224 -2.10 -6.34 19.26
C PRO A 224 -0.86 -5.47 19.47
N LYS A 225 -1.00 -4.27 20.03
CA LYS A 225 0.12 -3.34 20.25
C LYS A 225 1.18 -3.91 21.21
N LYS A 226 0.74 -4.63 22.26
CA LYS A 226 1.68 -5.29 23.19
C LYS A 226 2.30 -6.54 22.56
N LEU A 227 1.57 -7.22 21.68
CA LEU A 227 2.04 -8.43 21.03
C LEU A 227 3.07 -8.14 19.93
N TYR A 228 2.92 -7.01 19.22
CA TYR A 228 3.77 -6.61 18.09
C TYR A 228 4.35 -5.20 18.27
N PRO A 229 5.18 -4.96 19.31
CA PRO A 229 5.63 -3.61 19.68
C PRO A 229 6.49 -2.94 18.58
N LYS A 230 7.33 -3.70 17.88
CA LYS A 230 8.17 -3.16 16.79
C LYS A 230 7.33 -2.77 15.58
N LEU A 231 6.32 -3.58 15.24
CA LEU A 231 5.40 -3.27 14.16
C LEU A 231 4.63 -1.98 14.43
N PHE A 232 4.13 -1.78 15.64
CA PHE A 232 3.43 -0.54 15.99
C PHE A 232 4.37 0.67 16.04
N ALA A 233 5.62 0.51 16.50
CA ALA A 233 6.63 1.55 16.42
C ALA A 233 6.98 1.89 14.96
N TYR A 234 7.05 0.88 14.09
CA TYR A 234 7.27 1.03 12.66
C TYR A 234 6.11 1.78 11.99
N ILE A 235 4.85 1.44 12.29
CA ILE A 235 3.68 2.16 11.76
C ILE A 235 3.75 3.65 12.16
N ALA A 236 4.03 3.94 13.43
CA ALA A 236 4.17 5.32 13.89
C ALA A 236 5.32 6.07 13.19
N ARG A 237 6.42 5.37 12.87
CA ARG A 237 7.53 5.93 12.08
C ARG A 237 7.08 6.26 10.67
N LEU A 238 6.41 5.34 9.97
CA LEU A 238 5.89 5.59 8.62
C LEU A 238 4.97 6.82 8.57
N GLU A 239 4.07 6.97 9.56
CA GLU A 239 3.20 8.15 9.67
C GLU A 239 3.96 9.45 10.00
N SER A 240 5.16 9.34 10.56
CA SER A 240 6.01 10.49 10.87
C SER A 240 6.90 10.95 9.71
N GLU A 241 7.06 10.10 8.67
CA GLU A 241 7.90 10.41 7.51
C GLU A 241 7.48 11.70 6.81
N PRO A 242 8.45 12.56 6.44
CA PRO A 242 8.14 13.82 5.78
C PRO A 242 7.33 13.66 4.48
N GLY A 243 7.66 12.66 3.65
CA GLY A 243 6.95 12.39 2.41
C GLY A 243 5.53 11.87 2.63
N TYR A 244 5.30 11.08 3.71
CA TYR A 244 3.94 10.69 4.12
C TYR A 244 3.10 11.93 4.43
N LYS A 245 3.59 12.83 5.30
CA LYS A 245 2.89 14.07 5.67
C LYS A 245 2.64 14.97 4.47
N LYS A 246 3.64 15.14 3.60
CA LYS A 246 3.52 15.92 2.38
C LYS A 246 2.46 15.37 1.43
N SER A 247 2.38 14.04 1.28
CA SER A 247 1.35 13.39 0.46
C SER A 247 -0.06 13.68 1.01
N PHE A 248 -0.23 13.73 2.33
CA PHE A 248 -1.50 14.12 2.95
C PHE A 248 -1.88 15.57 2.75
N GLU A 249 -0.91 16.49 2.87
CA GLU A 249 -1.13 17.91 2.55
C GLU A 249 -1.59 18.07 1.11
N LYS A 250 -0.94 17.38 0.17
CA LYS A 250 -1.32 17.36 -1.24
C LYS A 250 -2.74 16.82 -1.45
N ILE A 251 -3.12 15.76 -0.73
CA ILE A 251 -4.49 15.22 -0.79
C ILE A 251 -5.51 16.25 -0.29
N LYS A 252 -5.22 16.97 0.78
CA LYS A 252 -6.10 18.05 1.28
C LYS A 252 -6.25 19.20 0.28
N GLU A 253 -5.21 19.55 -0.46
CA GLU A 253 -5.29 20.55 -1.53
C GLU A 253 -6.20 20.09 -2.68
N ILE A 254 -6.12 18.81 -3.05
CA ILE A 254 -6.92 18.19 -4.11
C ILE A 254 -8.38 18.01 -3.65
N ASP A 255 -8.56 17.69 -2.40
CA ASP A 255 -9.85 17.36 -1.79
C ASP A 255 -10.00 17.95 -0.40
N SER A 256 -10.41 19.23 -0.36
CA SER A 256 -10.70 19.94 0.90
C SER A 256 -11.88 19.36 1.69
N SER A 257 -12.65 18.42 1.11
CA SER A 257 -13.75 17.71 1.77
C SER A 257 -13.33 16.38 2.41
N LEU A 258 -12.10 15.92 2.18
CA LEU A 258 -11.57 14.73 2.84
C LEU A 258 -11.22 15.03 4.30
N GLU A 259 -12.17 14.84 5.19
CA GLU A 259 -11.85 14.42 6.54
C GLU A 259 -11.16 13.05 6.39
N ILE A 260 -9.87 13.02 6.72
CA ILE A 260 -9.05 11.80 6.61
C ILE A 260 -9.41 10.93 7.81
N GLU A 261 -10.57 10.28 7.74
CA GLU A 261 -10.93 9.14 8.57
C GLU A 261 -10.45 7.87 7.84
N TYR A 262 -9.48 7.20 8.45
CA TYR A 262 -9.07 5.84 8.07
C TYR A 262 -9.98 4.79 8.70
#